data_9486e78bba4b380954e48eddc9188646
#
_entry.id   9486e78bba4b380954e48eddc9188646
#
_cell.length_a   1.000
_cell.length_b   1.000
_cell.length_c   1.000
_cell.angle_alpha   90.00
_cell.angle_beta   90.00
_cell.angle_gamma   90.00
#
_symmetry.space_group_name_H-M   'P 1'
#
loop_
_entity.id
_entity.type
_entity.pdbx_description
1 polymer ?
#
loop_
_entity_poly.entity_id
_entity_poly.type
_entity_poly.pdbx_seq_one_letter_code
_entity_poly.pdbx_strand_id
1 'polypeptide(L)'
;MEKFKLNLEYKVGKAVFSTNLFETEHFKITYKATKSHISLKMAAFVPLEILNLTASIPYNFKADSRVFVNGYQSWTECREMFKDERQSHTFGPISFAYRRTLLGAAGAYTFDDNVSRRGVFQGFSYMYVRNGEEYDLFASLTERTGYTIFTADFNSNMITVQKDLEGVIVDGEYEVLNFAEYVGDEDSVFDNWFDELNIPKPSVTPKNGYTTWYNYYSKINEKIVSDDLEALSKVKSDIDIFQIDDGYQSATGDWLTIDNKKFPNGMKSVADKIHSTGMLAGLWLAPFGAEFTSKTATQHHDWLIRKKNGHPVTCGINWGGFYALDIEVPEVKNYIKHFFDVILNDWGFDLVKLDFLYAAAIIPNHGKSRGQLMCEAMDFLRECVGEKMILGCGVPLMPAFGKVDYCRIGADMGLRWKVPFFSNREFISTYHTLGNSIFRRQLDGRAFLNDPDVFLLRDENIHCTFEQRKIIATVNKVFGSVLFTSDNVGKYSDEQMSVLLDTFKKSKIDVKSAEFLNDNKRIMKFVYTQDGIEHTFKFNIDKGTIV
;
A
#
# COMPACT_ATOMS: atom_id res chain seq x y z
N MET A 1 -0.62 5.27 -28.86
CA MET A 1 -1.68 4.28 -28.50
C MET A 1 -2.85 4.18 -29.49
N GLU A 2 -2.85 4.91 -30.60
CA GLU A 2 -3.96 4.91 -31.57
C GLU A 2 -4.28 3.52 -32.20
N LYS A 3 -3.30 2.61 -32.21
CA LYS A 3 -3.48 1.23 -32.69
C LYS A 3 -3.30 0.26 -31.53
N PHE A 4 -4.41 -0.17 -30.96
CA PHE A 4 -4.45 -1.22 -29.94
C PHE A 4 -5.29 -2.41 -30.40
N LYS A 5 -5.05 -3.57 -29.79
CA LYS A 5 -5.85 -4.78 -30.01
C LYS A 5 -6.70 -5.02 -28.79
N LEU A 6 -8.03 -5.05 -28.97
CA LEU A 6 -8.99 -5.47 -27.95
C LEU A 6 -9.07 -7.00 -27.92
N ASN A 7 -9.14 -7.56 -26.73
CA ASN A 7 -9.60 -8.93 -26.49
C ASN A 7 -10.57 -8.92 -25.33
N LEU A 8 -11.74 -9.50 -25.53
CA LEU A 8 -12.84 -9.52 -24.56
C LEU A 8 -13.39 -10.95 -24.46
N GLU A 9 -13.40 -11.47 -23.25
CA GLU A 9 -14.12 -12.68 -22.87
C GLU A 9 -15.26 -12.29 -21.94
N TYR A 10 -16.48 -12.71 -22.25
CA TYR A 10 -17.68 -12.33 -21.51
C TYR A 10 -18.72 -13.44 -21.52
N LYS A 11 -19.69 -13.33 -20.65
CA LYS A 11 -20.75 -14.33 -20.47
C LYS A 11 -22.12 -13.66 -20.52
N VAL A 12 -23.06 -14.28 -21.25
CA VAL A 12 -24.48 -13.92 -21.28
C VAL A 12 -25.27 -15.14 -20.82
N GLY A 13 -25.92 -15.04 -19.70
CA GLY A 13 -26.57 -16.18 -19.06
C GLY A 13 -25.56 -17.27 -18.71
N LYS A 14 -25.60 -18.42 -19.38
CA LYS A 14 -24.64 -19.55 -19.21
C LYS A 14 -23.62 -19.65 -20.34
N ALA A 15 -23.79 -18.90 -21.42
CA ALA A 15 -22.92 -18.97 -22.59
C ALA A 15 -21.71 -18.04 -22.44
N VAL A 16 -20.52 -18.54 -22.78
CA VAL A 16 -19.26 -17.78 -22.77
C VAL A 16 -18.86 -17.46 -24.20
N PHE A 17 -18.46 -16.23 -24.42
CA PHE A 17 -18.08 -15.68 -25.72
C PHE A 17 -16.66 -15.09 -25.63
N SER A 18 -15.92 -15.17 -26.72
CA SER A 18 -14.64 -14.46 -26.88
C SER A 18 -14.67 -13.69 -28.20
N THR A 19 -14.24 -12.42 -28.19
CA THR A 19 -14.26 -11.55 -29.36
C THR A 19 -13.16 -10.49 -29.28
N ASN A 20 -12.78 -9.96 -30.44
CA ASN A 20 -11.97 -8.76 -30.60
C ASN A 20 -12.74 -7.62 -31.29
N LEU A 21 -14.04 -7.79 -31.46
CA LEU A 21 -14.92 -6.81 -32.07
C LEU A 21 -15.39 -5.78 -31.05
N PHE A 22 -15.60 -4.55 -31.52
CA PHE A 22 -16.15 -3.46 -30.71
C PHE A 22 -17.69 -3.44 -30.68
N GLU A 23 -18.33 -4.23 -31.51
CA GLU A 23 -19.80 -4.34 -31.57
C GLU A 23 -20.20 -5.77 -31.90
N THR A 24 -21.18 -6.27 -31.17
CA THR A 24 -21.83 -7.58 -31.34
C THR A 24 -23.32 -7.43 -31.14
N GLU A 25 -24.10 -8.51 -31.20
CA GLU A 25 -25.53 -8.51 -30.83
C GLU A 25 -25.77 -8.25 -29.32
N HIS A 26 -24.72 -8.38 -28.47
CA HIS A 26 -24.86 -8.26 -27.02
C HIS A 26 -24.41 -6.91 -26.47
N PHE A 27 -23.49 -6.22 -27.16
CA PHE A 27 -22.94 -4.95 -26.71
C PHE A 27 -22.36 -4.12 -27.87
N LYS A 28 -22.14 -2.83 -27.58
CA LYS A 28 -21.29 -1.93 -28.35
C LYS A 28 -20.26 -1.27 -27.44
N ILE A 29 -18.98 -1.30 -27.85
CA ILE A 29 -17.91 -0.52 -27.22
C ILE A 29 -17.64 0.72 -28.06
N THR A 30 -17.83 1.88 -27.47
CA THR A 30 -17.32 3.16 -27.97
C THR A 30 -15.97 3.42 -27.36
N TYR A 31 -15.05 3.94 -28.14
CA TYR A 31 -13.70 4.22 -27.66
C TYR A 31 -13.19 5.59 -28.12
N LYS A 32 -12.33 6.16 -27.28
CA LYS A 32 -11.50 7.31 -27.61
C LYS A 32 -10.05 6.87 -27.46
N ALA A 33 -9.31 6.86 -28.56
CA ALA A 33 -7.89 6.53 -28.56
C ALA A 33 -7.11 7.69 -29.21
N THR A 34 -6.12 8.19 -28.48
CA THR A 34 -5.18 9.20 -28.93
C THR A 34 -3.75 8.64 -28.82
N LYS A 35 -2.75 9.47 -29.08
CA LYS A 35 -1.34 9.07 -28.86
C LYS A 35 -1.06 8.72 -27.40
N SER A 36 -1.75 9.36 -26.45
CA SER A 36 -1.49 9.28 -25.02
C SER A 36 -2.62 8.70 -24.19
N HIS A 37 -3.84 8.49 -24.73
CA HIS A 37 -4.99 8.05 -23.94
C HIS A 37 -5.78 6.96 -24.65
N ILE A 38 -6.30 6.00 -23.87
CA ILE A 38 -7.32 5.05 -24.29
C ILE A 38 -8.42 5.02 -23.24
N SER A 39 -9.66 5.30 -23.69
CA SER A 39 -10.88 5.15 -22.90
C SER A 39 -11.87 4.29 -23.67
N LEU A 40 -12.41 3.25 -23.01
CA LEU A 40 -13.40 2.33 -23.55
C LEU A 40 -14.67 2.37 -22.71
N LYS A 41 -15.82 2.62 -23.35
CA LYS A 41 -17.14 2.55 -22.72
C LYS A 41 -17.98 1.49 -23.43
N MET A 42 -18.52 0.57 -22.67
CA MET A 42 -19.42 -0.48 -23.16
C MET A 42 -20.87 -0.05 -22.93
N ALA A 43 -21.69 -0.20 -23.94
CA ALA A 43 -23.14 -0.19 -23.84
C ALA A 43 -23.63 -1.63 -24.06
N ALA A 44 -24.03 -2.30 -23.00
CA ALA A 44 -24.58 -3.65 -23.05
C ALA A 44 -26.05 -3.59 -23.44
N PHE A 45 -26.46 -4.42 -24.41
CA PHE A 45 -27.85 -4.55 -24.87
C PHE A 45 -28.61 -5.63 -24.09
N VAL A 46 -27.88 -6.49 -23.42
CA VAL A 46 -28.37 -7.52 -22.50
C VAL A 46 -27.41 -7.59 -21.31
N PRO A 47 -27.86 -7.96 -20.10
CA PRO A 47 -26.95 -8.13 -18.97
C PRO A 47 -25.84 -9.13 -19.28
N LEU A 48 -24.59 -8.72 -19.13
CA LEU A 48 -23.42 -9.57 -19.38
C LEU A 48 -22.36 -9.42 -18.27
N GLU A 49 -21.64 -10.51 -18.00
CA GLU A 49 -20.51 -10.57 -17.08
C GLU A 49 -19.21 -10.53 -17.90
N ILE A 50 -18.34 -9.57 -17.61
CA ILE A 50 -17.01 -9.51 -18.23
C ILE A 50 -16.08 -10.44 -17.47
N LEU A 51 -15.55 -11.47 -18.16
CA LEU A 51 -14.61 -12.43 -17.58
C LEU A 51 -13.15 -11.97 -17.73
N ASN A 52 -12.83 -11.36 -18.88
CA ASN A 52 -11.53 -10.77 -19.15
C ASN A 52 -11.65 -9.67 -20.20
N LEU A 53 -11.01 -8.53 -19.97
CA LEU A 53 -10.90 -7.44 -20.94
C LEU A 53 -9.47 -6.94 -20.97
N THR A 54 -8.83 -6.99 -22.15
CA THR A 54 -7.49 -6.49 -22.35
C THR A 54 -7.40 -5.58 -23.57
N ALA A 55 -6.59 -4.53 -23.47
CA ALA A 55 -6.13 -3.72 -24.57
C ALA A 55 -4.60 -3.87 -24.70
N SER A 56 -4.12 -4.34 -25.84
CA SER A 56 -2.69 -4.56 -26.08
C SER A 56 -2.14 -3.56 -27.08
N ILE A 57 -1.03 -2.90 -26.73
CA ILE A 57 -0.37 -1.84 -27.49
C ILE A 57 1.02 -2.32 -27.88
N PRO A 58 1.44 -2.22 -29.15
CA PRO A 58 2.83 -2.44 -29.54
C PRO A 58 3.74 -1.43 -28.83
N TYR A 59 4.84 -1.93 -28.25
CA TYR A 59 5.83 -1.10 -27.57
C TYR A 59 7.25 -1.54 -27.94
N ASN A 60 8.13 -0.60 -28.24
CA ASN A 60 9.50 -0.90 -28.66
C ASN A 60 10.47 -0.79 -27.48
N PHE A 61 10.65 -1.88 -26.74
CA PHE A 61 11.62 -1.94 -25.65
C PHE A 61 13.06 -1.85 -26.18
N LYS A 62 13.87 -0.95 -25.62
CA LYS A 62 15.32 -0.89 -25.86
C LYS A 62 16.03 -2.02 -25.10
N ALA A 63 17.27 -2.29 -25.42
CA ALA A 63 18.04 -3.37 -24.80
C ALA A 63 18.27 -3.15 -23.29
N ASP A 64 18.37 -1.89 -22.89
CA ASP A 64 18.62 -1.41 -21.54
C ASP A 64 17.36 -0.86 -20.84
N SER A 65 16.19 -0.96 -21.47
CA SER A 65 14.92 -0.58 -20.86
C SER A 65 14.74 -1.26 -19.51
N ARG A 66 14.22 -0.50 -18.53
CA ARG A 66 13.82 -1.01 -17.23
C ARG A 66 12.33 -0.78 -17.03
N VAL A 67 11.69 -1.74 -16.42
CA VAL A 67 10.25 -1.68 -16.15
C VAL A 67 10.04 -1.62 -14.65
N PHE A 68 9.47 -0.53 -14.18
CA PHE A 68 8.94 -0.47 -12.83
C PHE A 68 7.56 -1.11 -12.80
N VAL A 69 7.34 -1.97 -11.83
CA VAL A 69 6.05 -2.60 -11.59
C VAL A 69 5.59 -2.27 -10.17
N ASN A 70 4.49 -1.51 -10.08
CA ASN A 70 3.85 -1.29 -8.80
C ASN A 70 3.11 -2.55 -8.36
N GLY A 71 3.30 -2.96 -7.11
CA GLY A 71 2.56 -4.10 -6.56
C GLY A 71 1.10 -3.76 -6.27
N TYR A 72 0.29 -4.78 -6.03
CA TYR A 72 -1.15 -4.66 -5.81
C TYR A 72 -1.51 -3.67 -4.69
N GLN A 73 -0.83 -3.75 -3.57
CA GLN A 73 -1.07 -2.89 -2.42
C GLN A 73 0.23 -2.38 -1.78
N SER A 74 0.12 -1.59 -0.72
CA SER A 74 1.24 -0.95 -0.04
C SER A 74 2.34 -1.93 0.39
N TRP A 75 2.01 -3.15 0.81
CA TRP A 75 2.99 -4.16 1.26
C TRP A 75 3.68 -4.92 0.12
N THR A 76 3.08 -4.95 -1.08
CA THR A 76 3.63 -5.70 -2.21
C THR A 76 4.95 -5.12 -2.68
N GLU A 77 5.96 -5.96 -2.89
CA GLU A 77 7.25 -5.56 -3.45
C GLU A 77 7.06 -4.82 -4.78
N CYS A 78 7.71 -3.69 -4.90
CA CYS A 78 7.84 -2.96 -6.16
C CYS A 78 9.30 -2.57 -6.40
N ARG A 79 9.73 -2.62 -7.63
CA ARG A 79 11.06 -2.18 -8.09
C ARG A 79 11.17 -2.11 -9.59
N GLU A 80 12.25 -1.55 -10.08
CA GLU A 80 12.62 -1.68 -11.49
C GLU A 80 13.12 -3.10 -11.79
N MET A 81 12.65 -3.65 -12.91
CA MET A 81 12.98 -4.97 -13.43
C MET A 81 13.80 -4.86 -14.69
N PHE A 82 14.81 -5.71 -14.83
CA PHE A 82 15.59 -5.87 -16.04
C PHE A 82 14.99 -6.97 -16.93
N LYS A 83 15.10 -6.84 -18.24
CA LYS A 83 14.48 -7.77 -19.19
C LYS A 83 14.88 -9.25 -19.01
N ASP A 84 16.03 -9.51 -18.40
CA ASP A 84 16.53 -10.86 -18.12
C ASP A 84 16.05 -11.43 -16.77
N GLU A 85 15.27 -10.67 -16.02
CA GLU A 85 14.70 -11.10 -14.75
C GLU A 85 13.33 -11.79 -14.90
N ARG A 86 12.85 -12.32 -13.80
CA ARG A 86 11.49 -12.81 -13.62
C ARG A 86 10.87 -12.11 -12.44
N GLN A 87 9.65 -11.66 -12.59
CA GLN A 87 8.84 -11.26 -11.45
C GLN A 87 8.40 -12.51 -10.69
N SER A 88 8.75 -12.60 -9.43
CA SER A 88 8.34 -13.73 -8.60
C SER A 88 6.82 -13.76 -8.44
N HIS A 89 6.25 -14.96 -8.28
CA HIS A 89 4.89 -15.06 -7.76
C HIS A 89 4.81 -14.46 -6.35
N THR A 90 3.67 -13.95 -5.99
CA THR A 90 3.41 -13.33 -4.69
C THR A 90 3.85 -14.22 -3.53
N PHE A 91 3.55 -15.52 -3.58
CA PHE A 91 3.93 -16.51 -2.57
C PHE A 91 5.03 -17.50 -3.04
N GLY A 92 5.84 -17.12 -4.05
CA GLY A 92 6.90 -17.95 -4.61
C GLY A 92 6.37 -19.20 -5.34
N PRO A 93 7.20 -20.26 -5.51
CA PRO A 93 6.87 -21.40 -6.35
C PRO A 93 5.71 -22.26 -5.82
N ILE A 94 5.29 -22.08 -4.57
CA ILE A 94 4.17 -22.83 -3.95
C ILE A 94 2.88 -21.97 -3.95
N SER A 95 2.84 -20.89 -4.71
CA SER A 95 1.72 -19.92 -4.75
C SER A 95 0.35 -20.57 -4.94
N PHE A 96 0.24 -21.59 -5.80
CA PHE A 96 -1.02 -22.28 -6.05
C PHE A 96 -1.60 -22.97 -4.79
N ALA A 97 -0.74 -23.55 -3.95
CA ALA A 97 -1.17 -24.16 -2.70
C ALA A 97 -1.53 -23.09 -1.65
N TYR A 98 -0.76 -22.00 -1.58
CA TYR A 98 -1.02 -20.91 -0.64
C TYR A 98 -2.27 -20.12 -0.96
N ARG A 99 -2.62 -19.89 -2.24
CA ARG A 99 -3.84 -19.19 -2.66
C ARG A 99 -5.12 -19.78 -2.10
N ARG A 100 -5.14 -21.09 -1.80
CA ARG A 100 -6.30 -21.79 -1.25
C ARG A 100 -6.29 -21.90 0.27
N THR A 101 -5.27 -21.37 0.92
CA THR A 101 -5.10 -21.39 2.39
C THR A 101 -5.39 -20.01 2.99
N LEU A 102 -5.45 -19.96 4.33
CA LEU A 102 -5.55 -18.69 5.08
C LEU A 102 -4.39 -17.72 4.77
N LEU A 103 -3.20 -18.25 4.45
CA LEU A 103 -2.05 -17.45 4.07
C LEU A 103 -2.28 -16.68 2.76
N GLY A 104 -2.98 -17.26 1.79
CA GLY A 104 -3.34 -16.59 0.54
C GLY A 104 -4.37 -15.48 0.71
N ALA A 105 -5.16 -15.51 1.78
CA ALA A 105 -6.11 -14.46 2.11
C ALA A 105 -5.42 -13.21 2.71
N ALA A 106 -4.21 -13.38 3.28
CA ALA A 106 -3.45 -12.25 3.82
C ALA A 106 -3.09 -11.27 2.69
N GLY A 107 -3.53 -10.03 2.81
CA GLY A 107 -3.28 -9.00 1.82
C GLY A 107 -4.13 -9.08 0.55
N ALA A 108 -5.12 -9.97 0.47
CA ALA A 108 -5.99 -10.19 -0.70
C ALA A 108 -5.26 -10.66 -1.97
N TYR A 109 -4.14 -11.36 -1.86
CA TYR A 109 -3.34 -11.80 -3.01
C TYR A 109 -3.93 -12.99 -3.78
N THR A 110 -5.12 -13.46 -3.42
CA THR A 110 -5.76 -14.60 -4.08
C THR A 110 -6.11 -14.34 -5.54
N PHE A 111 -6.25 -13.09 -5.96
CA PHE A 111 -6.53 -12.71 -7.35
C PHE A 111 -5.30 -12.16 -8.11
N ASP A 112 -4.20 -11.84 -7.42
CA ASP A 112 -2.94 -11.43 -8.06
C ASP A 112 -2.27 -12.64 -8.73
N ASP A 113 -2.55 -12.82 -10.01
CA ASP A 113 -2.11 -13.96 -10.82
C ASP A 113 -1.04 -13.55 -11.84
N ASN A 114 0.08 -13.06 -11.35
CA ASN A 114 1.18 -12.73 -12.23
C ASN A 114 1.81 -13.97 -12.89
N VAL A 115 2.09 -13.86 -14.18
CA VAL A 115 2.81 -14.89 -14.92
C VAL A 115 4.30 -14.75 -14.67
N SER A 116 4.89 -15.64 -13.85
CA SER A 116 6.34 -15.64 -13.62
C SER A 116 7.10 -16.17 -14.83
N ARG A 117 7.27 -15.32 -15.83
CA ARG A 117 8.03 -15.58 -17.07
C ARG A 117 9.12 -14.54 -17.25
N ARG A 118 10.30 -14.95 -17.75
CA ARG A 118 11.42 -14.05 -18.01
C ARG A 118 11.02 -12.95 -18.99
N GLY A 119 11.29 -11.69 -18.63
CA GLY A 119 10.96 -10.54 -19.46
C GLY A 119 9.48 -10.21 -19.54
N VAL A 120 8.66 -10.73 -18.59
CA VAL A 120 7.24 -10.38 -18.46
C VAL A 120 7.00 -9.86 -17.05
N PHE A 121 6.45 -8.65 -16.93
CA PHE A 121 6.30 -7.93 -15.68
C PHE A 121 4.91 -7.32 -15.58
N GLN A 122 4.27 -7.50 -14.42
CA GLN A 122 2.91 -7.05 -14.14
C GLN A 122 2.89 -6.05 -12.99
N GLY A 123 2.21 -4.93 -13.18
CA GLY A 123 1.99 -3.89 -12.17
C GLY A 123 0.54 -3.45 -12.09
N PHE A 124 0.16 -2.89 -10.93
CA PHE A 124 -1.19 -2.41 -10.62
C PHE A 124 -1.24 -0.89 -10.61
N SER A 125 -2.30 -0.34 -11.15
CA SER A 125 -2.64 1.10 -11.21
C SER A 125 -1.68 1.95 -12.02
N TYR A 126 -0.37 1.69 -11.99
CA TYR A 126 0.63 2.34 -12.84
C TYR A 126 1.89 1.47 -13.01
N MET A 127 2.58 1.72 -14.11
CA MET A 127 3.82 1.08 -14.50
C MET A 127 4.61 2.08 -15.35
N TYR A 128 5.93 2.13 -15.23
CA TYR A 128 6.71 2.88 -16.20
C TYR A 128 7.79 2.02 -16.89
N VAL A 129 8.13 2.43 -18.12
CA VAL A 129 9.33 1.97 -18.81
C VAL A 129 10.34 3.11 -18.82
N ARG A 130 11.53 2.87 -18.25
CA ARG A 130 12.61 3.84 -18.22
C ARG A 130 13.69 3.52 -19.24
N ASN A 131 14.05 4.50 -20.05
CA ASN A 131 15.08 4.45 -21.07
C ASN A 131 16.14 5.54 -20.82
N GLY A 132 17.09 5.28 -19.92
CA GLY A 132 18.02 6.31 -19.44
C GLY A 132 17.30 7.29 -18.49
N GLU A 133 17.19 8.56 -18.90
CA GLU A 133 16.48 9.62 -18.17
C GLU A 133 15.04 9.84 -18.66
N GLU A 134 14.62 9.16 -19.73
CA GLU A 134 13.27 9.23 -20.28
C GLU A 134 12.38 8.14 -19.66
N TYR A 135 11.20 8.53 -19.25
CA TYR A 135 10.16 7.68 -18.65
C TYR A 135 8.92 7.67 -19.53
N ASP A 136 8.40 6.48 -19.80
CA ASP A 136 7.09 6.25 -20.39
C ASP A 136 6.20 5.69 -19.28
N LEU A 137 5.41 6.54 -18.64
CA LEU A 137 4.50 6.18 -17.56
C LEU A 137 3.13 5.77 -18.12
N PHE A 138 2.74 4.52 -17.94
CA PHE A 138 1.39 4.01 -18.19
C PHE A 138 0.62 4.02 -16.88
N ALA A 139 -0.48 4.75 -16.82
CA ALA A 139 -1.18 4.98 -15.57
C ALA A 139 -2.70 4.94 -15.73
N SER A 140 -3.38 4.33 -14.75
CA SER A 140 -4.83 4.32 -14.65
C SER A 140 -5.36 5.73 -14.38
N LEU A 141 -6.49 6.07 -15.00
CA LEU A 141 -7.21 7.31 -14.70
C LEU A 141 -8.39 7.09 -13.72
N THR A 142 -8.73 5.84 -13.43
CA THR A 142 -9.73 5.50 -12.42
C THR A 142 -9.64 4.04 -12.00
N GLU A 143 -9.80 3.79 -10.70
CA GLU A 143 -10.01 2.45 -10.13
C GLU A 143 -11.49 2.24 -9.71
N ARG A 144 -12.35 3.24 -9.95
CA ARG A 144 -13.75 3.21 -9.52
C ARG A 144 -14.64 2.21 -10.28
N THR A 145 -14.12 1.64 -11.38
CA THR A 145 -14.81 0.56 -12.10
C THR A 145 -14.10 -0.79 -11.99
N GLY A 146 -12.90 -0.83 -11.41
CA GLY A 146 -12.08 -2.02 -11.25
C GLY A 146 -10.60 -1.64 -11.17
N TYR A 147 -9.74 -2.52 -10.68
CA TYR A 147 -8.30 -2.29 -10.71
C TYR A 147 -7.76 -2.37 -12.14
N THR A 148 -6.82 -1.49 -12.47
CA THR A 148 -6.10 -1.51 -13.74
C THR A 148 -4.78 -2.24 -13.58
N ILE A 149 -4.52 -3.21 -14.45
CA ILE A 149 -3.35 -4.07 -14.40
C ILE A 149 -2.58 -3.88 -15.71
N PHE A 150 -1.30 -3.52 -15.61
CA PHE A 150 -0.41 -3.33 -16.73
C PHE A 150 0.57 -4.50 -16.82
N THR A 151 0.79 -5.04 -18.01
CA THR A 151 1.77 -6.09 -18.27
C THR A 151 2.71 -5.65 -19.39
N ALA A 152 4.01 -5.55 -19.07
CA ALA A 152 5.07 -5.35 -20.05
C ALA A 152 5.65 -6.70 -20.46
N ASP A 153 5.63 -7.03 -21.73
CA ASP A 153 6.22 -8.25 -22.29
C ASP A 153 7.30 -7.91 -23.32
N PHE A 154 8.55 -8.02 -22.93
CA PHE A 154 9.72 -7.84 -23.78
C PHE A 154 9.81 -8.87 -24.92
N ASN A 155 9.22 -10.05 -24.75
CA ASN A 155 9.33 -11.13 -25.72
C ASN A 155 8.41 -10.90 -26.92
N SER A 156 7.27 -10.27 -26.71
CA SER A 156 6.30 -9.92 -27.76
C SER A 156 6.33 -8.45 -28.17
N ASN A 157 7.13 -7.61 -27.49
CA ASN A 157 7.15 -6.15 -27.65
C ASN A 157 5.74 -5.54 -27.50
N MET A 158 5.07 -5.89 -26.40
CA MET A 158 3.71 -5.44 -26.11
C MET A 158 3.60 -4.90 -24.69
N ILE A 159 2.77 -3.87 -24.52
CA ILE A 159 2.17 -3.48 -23.25
C ILE A 159 0.71 -3.88 -23.30
N THR A 160 0.25 -4.68 -22.33
CA THR A 160 -1.15 -5.09 -22.22
C THR A 160 -1.74 -4.47 -20.96
N VAL A 161 -2.92 -3.87 -21.10
CA VAL A 161 -3.69 -3.27 -20.02
C VAL A 161 -4.96 -4.06 -19.84
N GLN A 162 -5.19 -4.50 -18.61
CA GLN A 162 -6.36 -5.28 -18.18
C GLN A 162 -7.13 -4.51 -17.12
N LYS A 163 -8.45 -4.68 -17.09
CA LYS A 163 -9.31 -4.17 -16.02
C LYS A 163 -9.87 -5.36 -15.22
N ASP A 164 -9.71 -5.34 -13.89
CA ASP A 164 -10.35 -6.32 -12.98
C ASP A 164 -11.85 -5.98 -12.83
N LEU A 165 -12.67 -6.64 -13.62
CA LEU A 165 -14.12 -6.49 -13.65
C LEU A 165 -14.84 -7.72 -13.08
N GLU A 166 -14.12 -8.60 -12.37
CA GLU A 166 -14.74 -9.78 -11.75
C GLU A 166 -15.93 -9.38 -10.86
N GLY A 167 -17.05 -10.09 -11.02
CA GLY A 167 -18.26 -9.90 -10.24
C GLY A 167 -19.18 -8.77 -10.72
N VAL A 168 -18.76 -8.00 -11.74
CA VAL A 168 -19.59 -6.95 -12.33
C VAL A 168 -20.46 -7.53 -13.43
N ILE A 169 -21.76 -7.28 -13.34
CA ILE A 169 -22.71 -7.51 -14.44
C ILE A 169 -22.99 -6.16 -15.08
N VAL A 170 -22.53 -6.00 -16.32
CA VAL A 170 -22.81 -4.79 -17.10
C VAL A 170 -24.20 -4.89 -17.69
N ASP A 171 -25.05 -3.92 -17.34
CA ASP A 171 -26.40 -3.73 -17.88
C ASP A 171 -26.55 -2.25 -18.24
N GLY A 172 -26.55 -1.92 -19.53
CA GLY A 172 -26.46 -0.56 -20.03
C GLY A 172 -25.03 -0.04 -20.17
N GLU A 173 -24.77 1.22 -19.82
CA GLU A 173 -23.48 1.87 -20.03
C GLU A 173 -22.51 1.62 -18.85
N TYR A 174 -21.26 1.26 -19.15
CA TYR A 174 -20.20 1.07 -18.17
C TYR A 174 -18.83 1.45 -18.75
N GLU A 175 -18.00 2.16 -17.98
CA GLU A 175 -16.61 2.42 -18.35
C GLU A 175 -15.76 1.19 -18.03
N VAL A 176 -15.28 0.53 -19.07
CA VAL A 176 -14.55 -0.75 -18.94
C VAL A 176 -13.04 -0.60 -18.96
N LEU A 177 -12.49 0.55 -19.39
CA LEU A 177 -11.07 0.86 -19.34
C LEU A 177 -10.85 2.36 -19.52
N ASN A 178 -9.91 2.93 -18.74
CA ASN A 178 -9.49 4.33 -18.90
C ASN A 178 -8.08 4.49 -18.35
N PHE A 179 -7.11 4.79 -19.23
CA PHE A 179 -5.71 4.97 -18.85
C PHE A 179 -4.97 5.90 -19.82
N ALA A 180 -3.85 6.42 -19.37
CA ALA A 180 -2.99 7.31 -20.13
C ALA A 180 -1.52 6.86 -20.15
N GLU A 181 -0.77 7.37 -21.12
CA GLU A 181 0.69 7.30 -21.26
C GLU A 181 1.25 8.72 -21.17
N TYR A 182 2.25 8.92 -20.32
CA TYR A 182 2.98 10.17 -20.18
C TYR A 182 4.45 9.92 -20.49
N VAL A 183 5.05 10.77 -21.35
CA VAL A 183 6.45 10.63 -21.78
C VAL A 183 7.21 11.88 -21.36
N GLY A 184 8.36 11.70 -20.70
CA GLY A 184 9.20 12.81 -20.24
C GLY A 184 10.23 12.40 -19.20
N ASP A 185 10.71 13.35 -18.43
CA ASP A 185 11.49 13.08 -17.21
C ASP A 185 10.60 12.56 -16.09
N GLU A 186 11.23 12.00 -15.06
CA GLU A 186 10.52 11.32 -13.97
C GLU A 186 9.48 12.20 -13.29
N ASP A 187 9.84 13.44 -12.93
CA ASP A 187 8.92 14.32 -12.21
C ASP A 187 7.77 14.79 -13.09
N SER A 188 8.04 15.18 -14.34
CA SER A 188 7.02 15.68 -15.26
C SER A 188 5.96 14.64 -15.59
N VAL A 189 6.30 13.35 -15.77
CA VAL A 189 5.32 12.31 -16.07
C VAL A 189 4.39 12.05 -14.90
N PHE A 190 4.89 12.08 -13.66
CA PHE A 190 4.05 11.93 -12.46
C PHE A 190 3.23 13.20 -12.18
N ASP A 191 3.79 14.39 -12.33
CA ASP A 191 3.06 15.65 -12.16
C ASP A 191 1.88 15.71 -13.15
N ASN A 192 2.11 15.41 -14.44
CA ASN A 192 1.04 15.37 -15.45
C ASN A 192 -0.06 14.36 -15.11
N TRP A 193 0.31 13.17 -14.60
CA TRP A 193 -0.66 12.17 -14.18
C TRP A 193 -1.52 12.64 -13.01
N PHE A 194 -0.90 13.19 -11.96
CA PHE A 194 -1.63 13.69 -10.78
C PHE A 194 -2.47 14.93 -11.09
N ASP A 195 -2.01 15.81 -11.99
CA ASP A 195 -2.79 16.95 -12.48
C ASP A 195 -4.06 16.47 -13.23
N GLU A 196 -3.93 15.43 -14.09
CA GLU A 196 -5.08 14.86 -14.80
C GLU A 196 -6.06 14.15 -13.86
N LEU A 197 -5.57 13.46 -12.83
CA LEU A 197 -6.41 12.86 -11.79
C LEU A 197 -7.12 13.91 -10.94
N ASN A 198 -6.66 15.16 -10.97
CA ASN A 198 -7.16 16.25 -10.13
C ASN A 198 -7.15 15.89 -8.63
N ILE A 199 -6.09 15.21 -8.19
CA ILE A 199 -5.88 14.86 -6.78
C ILE A 199 -5.27 16.08 -6.05
N PRO A 200 -5.89 16.57 -4.97
CA PRO A 200 -5.32 17.65 -4.20
C PRO A 200 -4.02 17.21 -3.53
N LYS A 201 -3.00 18.06 -3.57
CA LYS A 201 -1.75 17.81 -2.82
C LYS A 201 -2.04 17.67 -1.32
N PRO A 202 -1.30 16.81 -0.60
CA PRO A 202 -1.47 16.67 0.85
C PRO A 202 -1.33 18.03 1.56
N SER A 203 -2.26 18.33 2.47
CA SER A 203 -2.25 19.56 3.28
C SER A 203 -1.43 19.42 4.56
N VAL A 204 -1.06 18.21 4.92
CA VAL A 204 -0.26 17.90 6.11
C VAL A 204 1.23 18.11 5.84
N THR A 205 2.00 18.26 6.93
CA THR A 205 3.45 18.43 6.86
C THR A 205 4.19 17.16 7.26
N PRO A 206 5.45 16.97 6.82
CA PRO A 206 6.30 15.88 7.30
C PRO A 206 6.38 15.84 8.83
N LYS A 207 6.40 14.64 9.41
CA LYS A 207 6.37 14.39 10.84
C LYS A 207 7.40 13.33 11.25
N ASN A 208 7.94 13.48 12.44
CA ASN A 208 8.68 12.44 13.12
C ASN A 208 7.81 11.80 14.20
N GLY A 209 7.93 10.51 14.40
CA GLY A 209 7.05 9.79 15.33
C GLY A 209 7.72 8.64 16.06
N TYR A 210 7.02 8.19 17.07
CA TYR A 210 7.26 6.96 17.78
C TYR A 210 6.05 6.04 17.65
N THR A 211 6.27 4.73 17.44
CA THR A 211 5.20 3.72 17.43
C THR A 211 5.56 2.56 18.34
N THR A 212 4.59 1.99 19.03
CA THR A 212 4.83 0.94 20.04
C THR A 212 5.06 -0.45 19.45
N TRP A 213 4.77 -0.69 18.14
CA TRP A 213 4.69 -2.04 17.59
C TRP A 213 5.98 -2.84 17.68
N TYR A 214 7.07 -2.38 17.09
CA TYR A 214 8.29 -3.18 16.87
C TYR A 214 9.10 -3.48 18.13
N ASN A 215 8.78 -2.86 19.25
CA ASN A 215 9.43 -3.14 20.52
C ASN A 215 8.62 -4.10 21.39
N TYR A 216 7.29 -3.95 21.38
CA TYR A 216 6.42 -4.66 22.34
C TYR A 216 5.36 -5.52 21.69
N TYR A 217 5.07 -5.32 20.39
CA TYR A 217 3.92 -5.93 19.73
C TYR A 217 2.65 -5.70 20.55
N SER A 218 1.75 -6.65 20.58
CA SER A 218 0.50 -6.56 21.36
C SER A 218 0.69 -6.59 22.90
N LYS A 219 1.94 -6.63 23.42
CA LYS A 219 2.21 -6.67 24.88
C LYS A 219 2.31 -5.28 25.51
N ILE A 220 1.90 -4.24 24.82
CA ILE A 220 1.87 -2.87 25.35
C ILE A 220 0.93 -2.75 26.57
N ASN A 221 1.22 -1.78 27.44
CA ASN A 221 0.38 -1.39 28.55
C ASN A 221 0.66 0.07 28.95
N GLU A 222 -0.17 0.63 29.83
CA GLU A 222 -0.08 2.03 30.24
C GLU A 222 1.27 2.39 30.88
N LYS A 223 1.90 1.44 31.60
CA LYS A 223 3.23 1.65 32.18
C LYS A 223 4.30 1.78 31.10
N ILE A 224 4.32 0.87 30.12
CA ILE A 224 5.26 0.91 28.98
C ILE A 224 5.11 2.24 28.22
N VAL A 225 3.88 2.64 27.93
CA VAL A 225 3.61 3.94 27.28
C VAL A 225 4.20 5.09 28.10
N SER A 226 4.07 5.05 29.41
CA SER A 226 4.61 6.08 30.31
C SER A 226 6.14 6.11 30.31
N ASP A 227 6.77 4.93 30.39
CA ASP A 227 8.23 4.79 30.40
C ASP A 227 8.83 5.27 29.06
N ASP A 228 8.18 4.98 27.92
CA ASP A 228 8.65 5.41 26.62
C ASP A 228 8.43 6.92 26.37
N LEU A 229 7.31 7.49 26.85
CA LEU A 229 7.10 8.95 26.83
C LEU A 229 8.17 9.68 27.65
N GLU A 230 8.56 9.15 28.81
CA GLU A 230 9.65 9.70 29.60
C GLU A 230 10.99 9.61 28.88
N ALA A 231 11.29 8.46 28.26
CA ALA A 231 12.51 8.28 27.48
C ALA A 231 12.61 9.25 26.29
N LEU A 232 11.49 9.51 25.61
CA LEU A 232 11.40 10.45 24.49
C LEU A 232 11.58 11.92 24.91
N SER A 233 11.51 12.24 26.20
CA SER A 233 11.77 13.61 26.67
C SER A 233 13.13 14.16 26.26
N LYS A 234 14.12 13.27 26.02
CA LYS A 234 15.49 13.61 25.53
C LYS A 234 15.49 14.16 24.10
N VAL A 235 14.49 13.83 23.28
CA VAL A 235 14.37 14.20 21.87
C VAL A 235 13.02 14.87 21.59
N LYS A 236 12.41 15.45 22.59
CA LYS A 236 11.06 16.04 22.55
C LYS A 236 10.89 17.08 21.43
N SER A 237 11.92 17.85 21.13
CA SER A 237 11.89 18.88 20.07
C SER A 237 11.88 18.32 18.65
N ASP A 238 12.25 17.03 18.50
CA ASP A 238 12.45 16.38 17.21
C ASP A 238 11.35 15.33 16.90
N ILE A 239 10.37 15.19 17.79
CA ILE A 239 9.29 14.19 17.66
C ILE A 239 7.91 14.86 17.74
N ASP A 240 7.07 14.57 16.77
CA ASP A 240 5.75 15.18 16.61
C ASP A 240 4.60 14.25 17.08
N ILE A 241 4.77 12.91 16.94
CA ILE A 241 3.68 11.93 17.10
C ILE A 241 4.11 10.80 18.05
N PHE A 242 3.23 10.42 18.96
CA PHE A 242 3.30 9.16 19.71
C PHE A 242 2.10 8.28 19.34
N GLN A 243 2.35 7.18 18.64
CA GLN A 243 1.33 6.28 18.15
C GLN A 243 1.27 4.99 18.96
N ILE A 244 0.11 4.69 19.52
CA ILE A 244 -0.22 3.40 20.12
C ILE A 244 -0.64 2.45 19.01
N ASP A 245 0.08 1.35 18.86
CA ASP A 245 -0.22 0.31 17.89
C ASP A 245 -1.14 -0.78 18.48
N ASP A 246 -1.31 -1.91 17.79
CA ASP A 246 -2.16 -3.05 18.20
C ASP A 246 -1.85 -3.52 19.64
N GLY A 247 -2.90 -3.84 20.39
CA GLY A 247 -2.80 -4.45 21.70
C GLY A 247 -3.45 -3.70 22.86
N TYR A 248 -4.10 -2.56 22.61
CA TYR A 248 -4.87 -1.82 23.63
C TYR A 248 -6.30 -2.36 23.78
N GLN A 249 -6.90 -2.84 22.71
CA GLN A 249 -8.23 -3.41 22.63
C GLN A 249 -8.25 -4.85 23.13
N SER A 250 -9.44 -5.33 23.54
CA SER A 250 -9.63 -6.71 23.97
C SER A 250 -9.56 -7.73 22.83
N ALA A 251 -9.99 -7.32 21.64
CA ALA A 251 -9.97 -8.11 20.42
C ALA A 251 -10.04 -7.18 19.20
N THR A 252 -9.41 -7.58 18.08
CA THR A 252 -9.51 -6.86 16.82
C THR A 252 -10.95 -6.92 16.30
N GLY A 253 -11.53 -5.73 16.04
CA GLY A 253 -12.94 -5.59 15.71
C GLY A 253 -13.79 -5.05 16.89
N ASP A 254 -13.34 -5.17 18.13
CA ASP A 254 -14.03 -4.67 19.34
C ASP A 254 -13.36 -3.38 19.84
N TRP A 255 -13.31 -2.36 19.01
CA TRP A 255 -12.44 -1.17 19.13
C TRP A 255 -12.65 -0.33 20.39
N LEU A 256 -13.86 -0.33 20.94
CA LEU A 256 -14.20 0.43 22.16
C LEU A 256 -14.13 -0.43 23.43
N THR A 257 -13.82 -1.73 23.30
CA THR A 257 -13.62 -2.62 24.46
C THR A 257 -12.13 -2.69 24.80
N ILE A 258 -11.71 -1.86 25.76
CA ILE A 258 -10.31 -1.75 26.18
C ILE A 258 -9.91 -2.92 27.07
N ASP A 259 -8.66 -3.40 26.94
CA ASP A 259 -8.08 -4.33 27.92
C ASP A 259 -7.76 -3.59 29.22
N ASN A 260 -8.68 -3.62 30.18
CA ASN A 260 -8.55 -2.92 31.44
C ASN A 260 -7.39 -3.41 32.34
N LYS A 261 -6.79 -4.57 32.05
CA LYS A 261 -5.56 -5.01 32.73
C LYS A 261 -4.34 -4.27 32.23
N LYS A 262 -4.34 -3.94 30.95
CA LYS A 262 -3.25 -3.20 30.29
C LYS A 262 -3.43 -1.69 30.44
N PHE A 263 -4.66 -1.19 30.30
CA PHE A 263 -5.01 0.23 30.31
C PHE A 263 -6.16 0.51 31.29
N PRO A 264 -5.89 0.44 32.60
CA PRO A 264 -6.91 0.57 33.65
C PRO A 264 -7.57 1.96 33.68
N ASN A 265 -6.89 3.00 33.22
CA ASN A 265 -7.41 4.37 33.16
C ASN A 265 -8.04 4.74 31.81
N GLY A 266 -8.12 3.79 30.86
CA GLY A 266 -8.72 3.96 29.55
C GLY A 266 -7.88 4.80 28.58
N MET A 267 -8.29 4.81 27.30
CA MET A 267 -7.49 5.39 26.22
C MET A 267 -7.52 6.93 26.21
N LYS A 268 -8.55 7.55 26.75
CA LYS A 268 -8.56 9.01 26.93
C LYS A 268 -7.42 9.48 27.83
N SER A 269 -7.19 8.81 28.95
CA SER A 269 -6.07 9.11 29.86
C SER A 269 -4.70 8.98 29.17
N VAL A 270 -4.57 8.01 28.26
CA VAL A 270 -3.35 7.82 27.45
C VAL A 270 -3.17 8.98 26.47
N ALA A 271 -4.21 9.37 25.75
CA ALA A 271 -4.15 10.50 24.82
C ALA A 271 -3.82 11.82 25.56
N ASP A 272 -4.49 12.10 26.67
CA ASP A 272 -4.23 13.28 27.51
C ASP A 272 -2.76 13.32 28.01
N LYS A 273 -2.20 12.15 28.36
CA LYS A 273 -0.80 12.03 28.76
C LYS A 273 0.17 12.32 27.64
N ILE A 274 -0.10 11.80 26.43
CA ILE A 274 0.69 12.11 25.22
C ILE A 274 0.65 13.61 24.95
N HIS A 275 -0.54 14.23 24.95
CA HIS A 275 -0.71 15.67 24.74
C HIS A 275 0.04 16.52 25.77
N SER A 276 0.11 16.06 27.04
CA SER A 276 0.85 16.76 28.08
C SER A 276 2.35 16.90 27.77
N THR A 277 2.90 16.07 26.89
CA THR A 277 4.29 16.16 26.41
C THR A 277 4.44 17.10 25.21
N GLY A 278 3.35 17.54 24.60
CA GLY A 278 3.32 18.37 23.39
C GLY A 278 3.30 17.57 22.08
N MET A 279 3.21 16.24 22.13
CA MET A 279 3.08 15.38 20.96
C MET A 279 1.62 15.15 20.60
N LEU A 280 1.37 14.83 19.32
CA LEU A 280 0.07 14.35 18.83
C LEU A 280 -0.12 12.88 19.21
N ALA A 281 -1.35 12.52 19.56
CA ALA A 281 -1.71 11.15 19.91
C ALA A 281 -2.20 10.38 18.68
N GLY A 282 -1.56 9.24 18.36
CA GLY A 282 -1.97 8.33 17.31
C GLY A 282 -2.49 7.01 17.84
N LEU A 283 -3.47 6.40 17.16
CA LEU A 283 -4.05 5.10 17.50
C LEU A 283 -4.17 4.20 16.28
N TRP A 284 -3.83 2.92 16.45
CA TRP A 284 -3.96 1.90 15.41
C TRP A 284 -5.34 1.25 15.43
N LEU A 285 -5.89 0.96 14.21
CA LEU A 285 -7.12 0.20 13.99
C LEU A 285 -7.04 -0.62 12.70
N ALA A 286 -7.80 -1.72 12.63
CA ALA A 286 -8.11 -2.45 11.40
C ALA A 286 -9.62 -2.37 11.13
N PRO A 287 -10.13 -1.26 10.58
CA PRO A 287 -11.55 -0.90 10.62
C PRO A 287 -12.48 -1.86 9.86
N PHE A 288 -11.95 -2.62 8.91
CA PHE A 288 -12.70 -3.56 8.08
C PHE A 288 -12.49 -5.03 8.46
N GLY A 289 -11.81 -5.29 9.59
CA GLY A 289 -11.51 -6.61 10.08
C GLY A 289 -12.13 -6.92 11.44
N ALA A 290 -12.53 -8.17 11.65
CA ALA A 290 -12.97 -8.69 12.94
C ALA A 290 -12.35 -10.08 13.17
N GLU A 291 -11.50 -10.22 14.22
CA GLU A 291 -10.91 -11.53 14.53
C GLU A 291 -12.00 -12.53 14.90
N PHE A 292 -11.74 -13.82 14.66
CA PHE A 292 -12.73 -14.89 14.79
C PHE A 292 -13.39 -14.94 16.18
N THR A 293 -12.69 -14.49 17.21
CA THR A 293 -13.14 -14.56 18.62
C THR A 293 -13.75 -13.25 19.13
N SER A 294 -13.69 -12.16 18.33
CA SER A 294 -14.28 -10.88 18.72
C SER A 294 -15.80 -10.97 18.90
N LYS A 295 -16.36 -10.09 19.73
CA LYS A 295 -17.82 -9.95 19.85
C LYS A 295 -18.42 -9.52 18.51
N THR A 296 -17.75 -8.63 17.79
CA THR A 296 -18.15 -8.19 16.45
C THR A 296 -18.33 -9.37 15.50
N ALA A 297 -17.40 -10.32 15.46
CA ALA A 297 -17.52 -11.49 14.58
C ALA A 297 -18.52 -12.53 15.10
N THR A 298 -18.61 -12.74 16.42
CA THR A 298 -19.42 -13.82 17.00
C THR A 298 -20.88 -13.47 17.26
N GLN A 299 -21.19 -12.18 17.41
CA GLN A 299 -22.56 -11.70 17.68
C GLN A 299 -23.23 -11.11 16.43
N HIS A 300 -22.46 -10.71 15.41
CA HIS A 300 -22.95 -10.04 14.20
C HIS A 300 -22.52 -10.80 12.96
N HIS A 301 -22.99 -12.03 12.80
CA HIS A 301 -22.66 -12.87 11.62
C HIS A 301 -23.18 -12.28 10.30
N ASP A 302 -24.20 -11.45 10.34
CA ASP A 302 -24.80 -10.71 9.23
C ASP A 302 -23.95 -9.52 8.76
N TRP A 303 -22.95 -9.11 9.55
CA TRP A 303 -22.01 -8.03 9.18
C TRP A 303 -20.82 -8.50 8.34
N LEU A 304 -20.67 -9.82 8.18
CA LEU A 304 -19.49 -10.41 7.55
C LEU A 304 -19.69 -10.60 6.04
N ILE A 305 -18.70 -10.20 5.23
CA ILE A 305 -18.67 -10.55 3.81
C ILE A 305 -18.73 -12.07 3.66
N ARG A 306 -19.58 -12.57 2.75
CA ARG A 306 -19.77 -13.99 2.52
C ARG A 306 -19.41 -14.41 1.10
N LYS A 307 -18.83 -15.60 1.00
CA LYS A 307 -18.63 -16.30 -0.27
C LYS A 307 -19.98 -16.79 -0.82
N LYS A 308 -20.02 -17.15 -2.11
CA LYS A 308 -21.23 -17.71 -2.77
C LYS A 308 -21.82 -18.94 -2.07
N ASN A 309 -21.02 -19.68 -1.29
CA ASN A 309 -21.45 -20.83 -0.49
C ASN A 309 -21.96 -20.47 0.92
N GLY A 310 -22.08 -19.17 1.24
CA GLY A 310 -22.58 -18.67 2.51
C GLY A 310 -21.55 -18.60 3.65
N HIS A 311 -20.33 -19.11 3.48
CA HIS A 311 -19.28 -19.02 4.50
C HIS A 311 -18.68 -17.61 4.55
N PRO A 312 -18.34 -17.08 5.75
CA PRO A 312 -17.63 -15.80 5.88
C PRO A 312 -16.28 -15.83 5.14
N VAL A 313 -15.87 -14.67 4.65
CA VAL A 313 -14.58 -14.50 3.98
C VAL A 313 -13.50 -14.25 5.02
N THR A 314 -12.48 -15.10 5.03
CA THR A 314 -11.28 -14.91 5.86
C THR A 314 -10.29 -14.02 5.14
N CYS A 315 -9.73 -13.03 5.87
CA CYS A 315 -8.80 -12.04 5.31
C CYS A 315 -7.33 -12.32 5.63
N GLY A 316 -7.02 -13.16 6.60
CA GLY A 316 -5.66 -13.47 6.98
C GLY A 316 -5.58 -14.32 8.25
N ILE A 317 -4.34 -14.59 8.67
CA ILE A 317 -4.01 -15.45 9.83
C ILE A 317 -3.71 -14.66 11.11
N ASN A 318 -3.61 -13.34 11.03
CA ASN A 318 -3.36 -12.48 12.18
C ASN A 318 -4.43 -12.74 13.25
N TRP A 319 -4.06 -12.65 14.51
CA TRP A 319 -4.95 -12.91 15.67
C TRP A 319 -5.62 -14.31 15.67
N GLY A 320 -5.01 -15.30 15.03
CA GLY A 320 -5.60 -16.63 14.83
C GLY A 320 -6.61 -16.71 13.68
N GLY A 321 -6.75 -15.65 12.92
CA GLY A 321 -7.64 -15.46 11.78
C GLY A 321 -8.69 -14.39 12.01
N PHE A 322 -9.07 -13.69 10.92
CA PHE A 322 -10.08 -12.64 10.97
C PHE A 322 -10.96 -12.63 9.72
N TYR A 323 -12.17 -12.12 9.86
CA TYR A 323 -13.16 -11.96 8.79
C TYR A 323 -13.20 -10.51 8.30
N ALA A 324 -13.68 -10.34 7.06
CA ALA A 324 -14.00 -9.03 6.48
C ALA A 324 -15.38 -8.56 6.92
N LEU A 325 -15.49 -7.28 7.30
CA LEU A 325 -16.76 -6.60 7.54
C LEU A 325 -17.31 -6.06 6.21
N ASP A 326 -18.62 -6.21 6.01
CA ASP A 326 -19.34 -5.75 4.83
C ASP A 326 -19.84 -4.31 5.02
N ILE A 327 -19.13 -3.34 4.45
CA ILE A 327 -19.50 -1.93 4.57
C ILE A 327 -20.78 -1.57 3.78
N GLU A 328 -21.33 -2.45 2.97
CA GLU A 328 -22.64 -2.23 2.35
C GLU A 328 -23.80 -2.47 3.33
N VAL A 329 -23.51 -3.11 4.47
CA VAL A 329 -24.46 -3.27 5.58
C VAL A 329 -24.53 -1.96 6.39
N PRO A 330 -25.72 -1.30 6.50
CA PRO A 330 -25.83 0.00 7.18
C PRO A 330 -25.38 -0.02 8.63
N GLU A 331 -25.61 -1.12 9.35
CA GLU A 331 -25.22 -1.32 10.75
C GLU A 331 -23.69 -1.34 10.90
N VAL A 332 -22.97 -1.90 9.95
CA VAL A 332 -21.50 -1.87 9.91
C VAL A 332 -21.01 -0.44 9.71
N LYS A 333 -21.58 0.31 8.77
CA LYS A 333 -21.25 1.74 8.61
C LYS A 333 -21.50 2.53 9.89
N ASN A 334 -22.65 2.32 10.55
CA ASN A 334 -22.97 2.99 11.80
C ASN A 334 -21.99 2.62 12.92
N TYR A 335 -21.61 1.35 13.03
CA TYR A 335 -20.60 0.89 13.98
C TYR A 335 -19.24 1.56 13.76
N ILE A 336 -18.79 1.61 12.51
CA ILE A 336 -17.51 2.25 12.15
C ILE A 336 -17.55 3.75 12.44
N LYS A 337 -18.62 4.47 12.06
CA LYS A 337 -18.80 5.88 12.40
C LYS A 337 -18.77 6.12 13.91
N HIS A 338 -19.43 5.27 14.67
CA HIS A 338 -19.50 5.40 16.12
C HIS A 338 -18.13 5.23 16.79
N PHE A 339 -17.36 4.20 16.44
CA PHE A 339 -16.07 4.05 17.09
C PHE A 339 -15.07 5.14 16.67
N PHE A 340 -15.11 5.66 15.44
CA PHE A 340 -14.29 6.80 15.07
C PHE A 340 -14.68 8.06 15.84
N ASP A 341 -15.97 8.31 16.02
CA ASP A 341 -16.44 9.46 16.81
C ASP A 341 -15.92 9.40 18.25
N VAL A 342 -16.05 8.25 18.93
CA VAL A 342 -15.51 8.06 20.28
C VAL A 342 -13.99 8.22 20.32
N ILE A 343 -13.26 7.62 19.38
CA ILE A 343 -11.78 7.65 19.38
C ILE A 343 -11.26 9.06 19.12
N LEU A 344 -11.82 9.76 18.15
CA LEU A 344 -11.31 11.05 17.70
C LEU A 344 -11.83 12.21 18.56
N ASN A 345 -13.07 12.15 19.02
CA ASN A 345 -13.71 13.24 19.76
C ASN A 345 -13.71 12.99 21.28
N ASP A 346 -14.15 11.81 21.76
CA ASP A 346 -14.22 11.55 23.20
C ASP A 346 -12.86 11.22 23.81
N TRP A 347 -12.05 10.36 23.13
CA TRP A 347 -10.70 10.03 23.59
C TRP A 347 -9.67 11.07 23.17
N GLY A 348 -9.92 11.80 22.08
CA GLY A 348 -9.12 12.93 21.65
C GLY A 348 -7.88 12.57 20.82
N PHE A 349 -7.85 11.42 20.15
CA PHE A 349 -6.75 11.09 19.25
C PHE A 349 -6.72 12.02 18.01
N ASP A 350 -5.52 12.33 17.50
CA ASP A 350 -5.27 13.24 16.39
C ASP A 350 -4.99 12.52 15.07
N LEU A 351 -4.49 11.29 15.16
CA LEU A 351 -4.12 10.45 14.05
C LEU A 351 -4.62 9.04 14.25
N VAL A 352 -5.15 8.43 13.19
CA VAL A 352 -5.47 7.02 13.15
C VAL A 352 -4.61 6.31 12.10
N LYS A 353 -3.86 5.28 12.51
CA LYS A 353 -3.22 4.33 11.61
C LYS A 353 -4.23 3.26 11.27
N LEU A 354 -4.67 3.23 10.02
CA LEU A 354 -5.69 2.32 9.52
C LEU A 354 -5.05 1.21 8.72
N ASP A 355 -5.12 0.00 9.24
CA ASP A 355 -4.41 -1.15 8.71
C ASP A 355 -5.35 -2.21 8.13
N PHE A 356 -4.79 -3.15 7.34
CA PHE A 356 -5.56 -4.22 6.69
C PHE A 356 -6.74 -3.70 5.85
N LEU A 357 -6.59 -2.51 5.24
CA LEU A 357 -7.65 -1.84 4.51
C LEU A 357 -8.15 -2.61 3.28
N TYR A 358 -7.30 -3.48 2.69
CA TYR A 358 -7.69 -4.38 1.61
C TYR A 358 -8.90 -5.28 1.96
N ALA A 359 -9.19 -5.48 3.24
CA ALA A 359 -10.27 -6.34 3.70
C ALA A 359 -11.65 -5.89 3.16
N ALA A 360 -11.87 -4.58 2.98
CA ALA A 360 -13.11 -4.04 2.42
C ALA A 360 -13.42 -4.55 1.00
N ALA A 361 -12.37 -4.92 0.24
CA ALA A 361 -12.48 -5.30 -1.16
C ALA A 361 -11.84 -6.67 -1.45
N ILE A 362 -11.82 -7.58 -0.46
CA ILE A 362 -11.13 -8.87 -0.57
C ILE A 362 -11.72 -9.79 -1.64
N ILE A 363 -13.02 -9.68 -1.90
CA ILE A 363 -13.72 -10.31 -3.02
C ILE A 363 -14.70 -9.31 -3.64
N PRO A 364 -15.06 -9.46 -4.93
CA PRO A 364 -16.17 -8.74 -5.52
C PRO A 364 -17.47 -9.08 -4.77
N ASN A 365 -18.28 -8.08 -4.50
CA ASN A 365 -19.54 -8.26 -3.78
C ASN A 365 -20.59 -7.20 -4.22
N HIS A 366 -21.87 -7.45 -3.98
CA HIS A 366 -22.96 -6.52 -4.30
C HIS A 366 -23.00 -6.05 -5.77
N GLY A 367 -22.49 -6.87 -6.71
CA GLY A 367 -22.40 -6.49 -8.13
C GLY A 367 -21.31 -5.46 -8.44
N LYS A 368 -20.42 -5.19 -7.49
CA LYS A 368 -19.31 -4.24 -7.60
C LYS A 368 -17.98 -4.96 -7.73
N SER A 369 -17.05 -4.38 -8.50
CA SER A 369 -15.67 -4.84 -8.59
C SER A 369 -14.88 -4.56 -7.30
N ARG A 370 -13.74 -5.22 -7.12
CA ARG A 370 -12.83 -4.93 -6.00
C ARG A 370 -12.35 -3.46 -5.99
N GLY A 371 -12.01 -2.92 -7.17
CA GLY A 371 -11.57 -1.53 -7.27
C GLY A 371 -12.65 -0.54 -6.86
N GLN A 372 -13.90 -0.79 -7.26
CA GLN A 372 -15.05 0.04 -6.87
C GLN A 372 -15.25 0.00 -5.36
N LEU A 373 -15.34 -1.21 -4.77
CA LEU A 373 -15.51 -1.39 -3.32
C LEU A 373 -14.40 -0.69 -2.52
N MET A 374 -13.14 -0.79 -2.99
CA MET A 374 -12.03 -0.15 -2.29
C MET A 374 -12.09 1.39 -2.37
N CYS A 375 -12.44 1.95 -3.52
CA CYS A 375 -12.62 3.39 -3.65
C CYS A 375 -13.74 3.91 -2.73
N GLU A 376 -14.89 3.22 -2.69
CA GLU A 376 -16.01 3.57 -1.82
C GLU A 376 -15.64 3.43 -0.33
N ALA A 377 -14.86 2.41 0.03
CA ALA A 377 -14.35 2.23 1.38
C ALA A 377 -13.43 3.37 1.82
N MET A 378 -12.54 3.83 0.94
CA MET A 378 -11.64 4.95 1.25
C MET A 378 -12.40 6.29 1.34
N ASP A 379 -13.40 6.52 0.48
CA ASP A 379 -14.30 7.68 0.59
C ASP A 379 -15.02 7.68 1.95
N PHE A 380 -15.54 6.54 2.36
CA PHE A 380 -16.23 6.36 3.63
C PHE A 380 -15.34 6.58 4.84
N LEU A 381 -14.09 6.08 4.82
CA LEU A 381 -13.15 6.31 5.92
C LEU A 381 -12.80 7.79 6.07
N ARG A 382 -12.58 8.49 4.96
CA ARG A 382 -12.30 9.93 5.02
C ARG A 382 -13.52 10.71 5.56
N GLU A 383 -14.74 10.30 5.19
CA GLU A 383 -15.96 10.87 5.79
C GLU A 383 -16.01 10.66 7.32
N CYS A 384 -15.69 9.44 7.81
CA CYS A 384 -15.70 9.12 9.24
C CYS A 384 -14.64 9.89 10.04
N VAL A 385 -13.44 10.04 9.48
CA VAL A 385 -12.30 10.66 10.18
C VAL A 385 -12.32 12.19 10.06
N GLY A 386 -12.97 12.74 9.04
CA GLY A 386 -13.07 14.19 8.82
C GLY A 386 -11.70 14.83 8.59
N GLU A 387 -11.36 15.86 9.36
CA GLU A 387 -10.12 16.63 9.23
C GLU A 387 -8.93 16.03 10.02
N LYS A 388 -9.17 14.98 10.82
CA LYS A 388 -8.10 14.29 11.56
C LYS A 388 -7.22 13.48 10.60
N MET A 389 -5.99 13.17 11.02
CA MET A 389 -5.00 12.51 10.16
C MET A 389 -5.24 11.02 10.02
N ILE A 390 -5.11 10.52 8.78
CA ILE A 390 -5.11 9.09 8.45
C ILE A 390 -3.73 8.69 7.97
N LEU A 391 -3.15 7.66 8.60
CA LEU A 391 -2.04 6.89 8.07
C LEU A 391 -2.57 5.57 7.54
N GLY A 392 -2.61 5.42 6.21
CA GLY A 392 -3.10 4.21 5.54
C GLY A 392 -2.05 3.11 5.53
N CYS A 393 -2.47 1.85 5.77
CA CYS A 393 -1.62 0.68 5.74
C CYS A 393 -2.39 -0.53 5.18
N GLY A 394 -1.70 -1.47 4.50
CA GLY A 394 -2.35 -2.62 3.88
C GLY A 394 -3.44 -2.21 2.88
N VAL A 395 -3.18 -1.21 2.06
CA VAL A 395 -4.16 -0.61 1.14
C VAL A 395 -3.67 -0.66 -0.31
N PRO A 396 -4.53 -1.04 -1.28
CA PRO A 396 -4.30 -0.74 -2.68
C PRO A 396 -4.11 0.77 -2.86
N LEU A 397 -2.97 1.19 -3.46
CA LEU A 397 -2.51 2.58 -3.28
C LEU A 397 -3.38 3.62 -3.97
N MET A 398 -3.78 3.39 -5.24
CA MET A 398 -4.52 4.42 -5.99
C MET A 398 -5.90 4.77 -5.39
N PRO A 399 -6.70 3.83 -4.85
CA PRO A 399 -7.90 4.18 -4.08
C PRO A 399 -7.64 5.07 -2.86
N ALA A 400 -6.42 5.08 -2.31
CA ALA A 400 -6.04 5.90 -1.17
C ALA A 400 -5.57 7.32 -1.55
N PHE A 401 -5.34 7.62 -2.85
CA PHE A 401 -4.87 8.92 -3.32
C PHE A 401 -5.83 10.04 -2.92
N GLY A 402 -5.31 11.04 -2.20
CA GLY A 402 -6.10 12.16 -1.69
C GLY A 402 -7.14 11.78 -0.61
N LYS A 403 -7.11 10.54 -0.09
CA LYS A 403 -8.00 10.06 0.98
C LYS A 403 -7.27 9.85 2.30
N VAL A 404 -5.98 9.61 2.25
CA VAL A 404 -5.11 9.50 3.43
C VAL A 404 -4.07 10.60 3.42
N ASP A 405 -3.62 11.00 4.59
CA ASP A 405 -2.60 12.05 4.76
C ASP A 405 -1.20 11.47 4.65
N TYR A 406 -1.00 10.31 5.26
CA TYR A 406 0.21 9.50 5.23
C TYR A 406 -0.13 8.11 4.75
N CYS A 407 0.79 7.42 4.07
CA CYS A 407 0.58 6.05 3.65
C CYS A 407 1.86 5.22 3.74
N ARG A 408 1.75 4.03 4.35
CA ARG A 408 2.75 2.98 4.24
C ARG A 408 2.95 2.63 2.77
N ILE A 409 4.18 2.64 2.34
CA ILE A 409 4.57 2.36 0.94
C ILE A 409 5.34 1.05 0.79
N GLY A 410 5.53 0.31 1.87
CA GLY A 410 6.23 -0.97 1.92
C GLY A 410 5.63 -1.94 2.93
N ALA A 411 6.06 -3.20 2.86
CA ALA A 411 5.82 -4.18 3.90
C ALA A 411 6.49 -3.76 5.21
N ASP A 412 6.15 -4.43 6.31
CA ASP A 412 6.80 -4.19 7.59
C ASP A 412 8.32 -4.38 7.49
N MET A 413 9.05 -3.50 8.15
CA MET A 413 10.48 -3.64 8.31
C MET A 413 10.79 -4.92 9.10
N GLY A 414 11.65 -5.77 8.55
CA GLY A 414 12.09 -6.99 9.23
C GLY A 414 13.11 -6.69 10.34
N LEU A 415 13.02 -7.43 11.46
CA LEU A 415 14.10 -7.42 12.46
C LEU A 415 15.39 -8.08 11.95
N ARG A 416 15.35 -8.64 10.74
CA ARG A 416 16.47 -9.21 9.98
C ARG A 416 16.52 -8.58 8.60
N TRP A 417 17.72 -8.46 8.04
CA TRP A 417 17.89 -7.93 6.69
C TRP A 417 17.17 -8.77 5.64
N LYS A 418 17.33 -10.09 5.70
CA LYS A 418 16.61 -11.07 4.86
C LYS A 418 16.15 -12.25 5.71
N VAL A 419 15.03 -12.83 5.33
CA VAL A 419 14.58 -14.10 5.89
C VAL A 419 15.15 -15.24 5.03
N PRO A 420 15.98 -16.15 5.60
CA PRO A 420 16.51 -17.28 4.87
C PRO A 420 15.39 -18.18 4.31
N PHE A 421 15.58 -18.67 3.09
CA PHE A 421 14.70 -19.65 2.41
C PHE A 421 13.31 -19.17 1.99
N PHE A 422 12.88 -17.96 2.38
CA PHE A 422 11.60 -17.40 1.97
C PHE A 422 11.85 -16.05 1.29
N SER A 423 11.85 -16.03 -0.03
CA SER A 423 11.89 -14.81 -0.82
C SER A 423 10.67 -14.74 -1.72
N ASN A 424 9.53 -14.40 -1.15
CA ASN A 424 8.38 -14.00 -1.93
C ASN A 424 8.18 -12.48 -1.80
N ARG A 425 7.38 -11.92 -2.71
CA ARG A 425 7.16 -10.47 -2.81
C ARG A 425 6.42 -9.86 -1.61
N GLU A 426 5.80 -10.70 -0.79
CA GLU A 426 4.96 -10.29 0.33
C GLU A 426 5.60 -10.59 1.69
N PHE A 427 6.78 -11.14 1.68
CA PHE A 427 7.41 -11.50 2.93
C PHE A 427 7.95 -10.26 3.64
N ILE A 428 7.66 -10.13 4.94
CA ILE A 428 8.26 -9.10 5.80
C ILE A 428 9.78 -9.21 5.69
N SER A 429 10.41 -8.22 5.08
CA SER A 429 11.83 -8.22 4.80
C SER A 429 12.30 -6.78 4.60
N THR A 430 13.31 -6.39 5.34
CA THR A 430 13.97 -5.09 5.17
C THR A 430 14.38 -4.83 3.71
N TYR A 431 14.82 -5.88 3.01
CA TYR A 431 15.15 -5.83 1.59
C TYR A 431 13.98 -5.30 0.72
N HIS A 432 12.75 -5.82 0.92
CA HIS A 432 11.59 -5.38 0.15
C HIS A 432 11.15 -3.97 0.54
N THR A 433 11.14 -3.67 1.83
CA THR A 433 10.76 -2.36 2.38
C THR A 433 11.64 -1.24 1.83
N LEU A 434 12.96 -1.44 1.76
CA LEU A 434 13.88 -0.47 1.17
C LEU A 434 13.63 -0.25 -0.32
N GLY A 435 13.41 -1.33 -1.09
CA GLY A 435 13.05 -1.25 -2.50
C GLY A 435 11.77 -0.45 -2.71
N ASN A 436 10.74 -0.76 -1.93
CA ASN A 436 9.46 -0.06 -1.99
C ASN A 436 9.59 1.44 -1.68
N SER A 437 10.33 1.80 -0.63
CA SER A 437 10.54 3.20 -0.25
C SER A 437 11.23 3.99 -1.37
N ILE A 438 12.25 3.39 -1.98
CA ILE A 438 13.02 4.03 -3.06
C ILE A 438 12.18 4.19 -4.33
N PHE A 439 11.47 3.14 -4.77
CA PHE A 439 10.79 3.13 -6.07
C PHE A 439 9.36 3.67 -6.04
N ARG A 440 8.76 3.87 -4.86
CA ARG A 440 7.48 4.60 -4.69
C ARG A 440 7.66 6.06 -4.30
N ARG A 441 8.89 6.61 -4.36
CA ARG A 441 9.19 8.00 -4.00
C ARG A 441 8.30 9.02 -4.68
N GLN A 442 7.90 8.77 -5.92
CA GLN A 442 7.10 9.71 -6.72
C GLN A 442 5.66 9.90 -6.23
N LEU A 443 5.20 9.05 -5.30
CA LEU A 443 3.90 9.24 -4.64
C LEU A 443 3.97 10.28 -3.52
N ASP A 444 5.17 10.52 -2.96
CA ASP A 444 5.38 11.48 -1.87
C ASP A 444 5.05 12.91 -2.29
N GLY A 445 4.21 13.58 -1.51
CA GLY A 445 3.77 14.95 -1.78
C GLY A 445 2.81 15.10 -2.96
N ARG A 446 2.50 14.02 -3.70
CA ARG A 446 1.50 13.99 -4.78
C ARG A 446 0.22 13.28 -4.34
N ALA A 447 0.33 12.05 -3.89
CA ALA A 447 -0.80 11.22 -3.46
C ALA A 447 -1.12 11.40 -1.98
N PHE A 448 -0.09 11.40 -1.17
CA PHE A 448 -0.02 11.46 0.29
C PHE A 448 1.44 11.72 0.67
N LEU A 449 1.76 11.74 1.98
CA LEU A 449 3.14 11.72 2.46
C LEU A 449 3.57 10.28 2.78
N ASN A 450 4.74 9.89 2.28
CA ASN A 450 5.24 8.52 2.35
C ASN A 450 5.66 8.12 3.77
N ASP A 451 5.15 6.96 4.23
CA ASP A 451 5.64 6.23 5.40
C ASP A 451 6.47 5.03 4.95
N PRO A 452 7.81 5.08 5.08
CA PRO A 452 8.70 3.98 4.74
C PRO A 452 8.74 2.88 5.80
N ASP A 453 7.92 2.96 6.84
CA ASP A 453 7.97 2.20 8.09
C ASP A 453 9.09 2.68 9.04
N VAL A 454 9.32 1.94 10.12
CA VAL A 454 10.25 2.32 11.17
C VAL A 454 11.71 2.14 10.76
N PHE A 455 12.59 2.93 11.35
CA PHE A 455 13.99 2.58 11.51
C PHE A 455 14.28 2.30 12.99
N LEU A 456 15.10 1.28 13.24
CA LEU A 456 15.43 0.82 14.59
C LEU A 456 16.95 0.88 14.76
N LEU A 457 17.41 1.52 15.83
CA LEU A 457 18.85 1.68 16.11
C LEU A 457 19.30 0.88 17.35
N ARG A 458 18.35 0.33 18.14
CA ARG A 458 18.62 -0.49 19.32
C ARG A 458 19.50 -1.71 19.02
N ASP A 459 20.18 -2.22 20.03
CA ASP A 459 21.00 -3.44 19.93
C ASP A 459 20.24 -4.70 20.40
N GLU A 460 19.14 -4.52 21.14
CA GLU A 460 18.31 -5.61 21.67
C GLU A 460 17.20 -6.01 20.68
N ASN A 461 16.87 -7.31 20.60
CA ASN A 461 15.77 -7.84 19.78
C ASN A 461 15.83 -7.41 18.29
N ILE A 462 17.02 -7.32 17.73
CA ILE A 462 17.25 -7.05 16.31
C ILE A 462 18.46 -7.86 15.84
N HIS A 463 18.39 -8.35 14.59
CA HIS A 463 19.47 -9.13 13.99
C HIS A 463 20.24 -8.36 12.91
N CYS A 464 19.76 -7.15 12.56
CA CYS A 464 20.49 -6.28 11.65
C CYS A 464 21.73 -5.72 12.32
N THR A 465 22.86 -5.69 11.60
CA THR A 465 24.08 -5.02 12.06
C THR A 465 23.84 -3.51 12.18
N PHE A 466 24.71 -2.79 12.90
CA PHE A 466 24.57 -1.34 13.02
C PHE A 466 24.71 -0.63 11.66
N GLU A 467 25.57 -1.13 10.77
CA GLU A 467 25.66 -0.63 9.39
C GLU A 467 24.33 -0.79 8.63
N GLN A 468 23.68 -1.95 8.74
CA GLN A 468 22.36 -2.19 8.15
C GLN A 468 21.30 -1.24 8.72
N ARG A 469 21.30 -1.00 10.02
CA ARG A 469 20.40 -0.05 10.68
C ARG A 469 20.62 1.39 10.19
N LYS A 470 21.89 1.80 9.97
CA LYS A 470 22.22 3.10 9.36
C LYS A 470 21.74 3.22 7.91
N ILE A 471 21.82 2.15 7.11
CA ILE A 471 21.26 2.14 5.75
C ILE A 471 19.75 2.37 5.80
N ILE A 472 19.02 1.68 6.68
CA ILE A 472 17.58 1.85 6.84
C ILE A 472 17.25 3.30 7.22
N ALA A 473 17.92 3.85 8.24
CA ALA A 473 17.73 5.23 8.68
C ALA A 473 17.99 6.24 7.55
N THR A 474 19.04 6.02 6.73
CA THR A 474 19.35 6.88 5.59
C THR A 474 18.26 6.80 4.51
N VAL A 475 17.79 5.59 4.17
CA VAL A 475 16.71 5.42 3.17
C VAL A 475 15.43 6.07 3.68
N ASN A 476 15.06 5.86 4.95
CA ASN A 476 13.87 6.47 5.53
C ASN A 476 13.97 8.01 5.50
N LYS A 477 15.11 8.58 5.89
CA LYS A 477 15.37 10.02 5.84
C LYS A 477 15.20 10.61 4.43
N VAL A 478 15.69 9.90 3.40
CA VAL A 478 15.73 10.42 2.02
C VAL A 478 14.39 10.24 1.30
N PHE A 479 13.65 9.16 1.57
CA PHE A 479 12.47 8.76 0.81
C PHE A 479 11.15 8.79 1.60
N GLY A 480 11.20 9.08 2.90
CA GLY A 480 10.04 9.18 3.77
C GLY A 480 9.72 10.61 4.16
N SER A 481 8.45 10.89 4.37
CA SER A 481 7.95 12.16 4.89
C SER A 481 7.29 12.03 6.27
N VAL A 482 6.93 10.82 6.70
CA VAL A 482 6.66 10.52 8.10
C VAL A 482 7.63 9.44 8.57
N LEU A 483 8.45 9.77 9.57
CA LEU A 483 9.54 8.91 10.03
C LEU A 483 9.24 8.39 11.42
N PHE A 484 9.17 7.07 11.58
CA PHE A 484 8.92 6.45 12.88
C PHE A 484 10.13 5.68 13.40
N THR A 485 10.34 5.74 14.72
CA THR A 485 11.12 4.75 15.47
C THR A 485 10.20 4.00 16.44
N SER A 486 10.64 2.84 16.91
CA SER A 486 9.93 2.03 17.92
C SER A 486 10.88 1.64 19.06
N ASP A 487 11.95 2.39 19.25
CA ASP A 487 12.98 2.10 20.23
C ASP A 487 12.82 2.91 21.51
N ASN A 488 13.15 2.32 22.67
CA ASN A 488 13.33 3.12 23.86
C ASN A 488 14.63 3.92 23.76
N VAL A 489 14.54 5.15 23.28
CA VAL A 489 15.69 6.04 23.05
C VAL A 489 16.46 6.38 24.32
N GLY A 490 15.89 6.11 25.48
CA GLY A 490 16.56 6.25 26.79
C GLY A 490 17.78 5.33 26.94
N LYS A 491 17.81 4.24 26.17
CA LYS A 491 18.89 3.24 26.17
C LYS A 491 19.96 3.47 25.09
N TYR A 492 19.82 4.49 24.26
CA TYR A 492 20.75 4.73 23.15
C TYR A 492 22.13 5.16 23.63
N SER A 493 23.16 4.65 22.94
CA SER A 493 24.51 5.20 22.98
C SER A 493 24.55 6.57 22.28
N ASP A 494 25.63 7.32 22.48
CA ASP A 494 25.82 8.61 21.82
C ASP A 494 25.84 8.49 20.28
N GLU A 495 26.37 7.39 19.74
CA GLU A 495 26.37 7.13 18.30
C GLU A 495 24.96 6.85 17.78
N GLN A 496 24.17 6.04 18.48
CA GLN A 496 22.77 5.78 18.12
C GLN A 496 21.93 7.05 18.19
N MET A 497 22.13 7.87 19.23
CA MET A 497 21.46 9.15 19.39
C MET A 497 21.82 10.12 18.25
N SER A 498 23.09 10.17 17.86
CA SER A 498 23.55 10.98 16.74
C SER A 498 22.86 10.60 15.42
N VAL A 499 22.72 9.29 15.14
CA VAL A 499 22.02 8.79 13.95
C VAL A 499 20.53 9.12 14.01
N LEU A 500 19.87 8.98 15.18
CA LEU A 500 18.47 9.36 15.36
C LEU A 500 18.24 10.83 15.04
N LEU A 501 19.02 11.73 15.66
CA LEU A 501 18.88 13.17 15.49
C LEU A 501 19.18 13.61 14.04
N ASP A 502 20.18 13.00 13.39
CA ASP A 502 20.44 13.23 11.97
C ASP A 502 19.28 12.77 11.08
N THR A 503 18.68 11.61 11.40
CA THR A 503 17.53 11.08 10.65
C THR A 503 16.29 11.95 10.81
N PHE A 504 16.01 12.43 12.02
CA PHE A 504 14.86 13.26 12.35
C PHE A 504 15.04 14.76 11.98
N LYS A 505 16.27 15.15 11.63
CA LYS A 505 16.53 16.53 11.23
C LYS A 505 15.67 16.91 10.03
N LYS A 506 14.78 17.90 10.21
CA LYS A 506 13.95 18.47 9.14
C LYS A 506 14.85 19.22 8.15
N SER A 507 15.19 18.58 7.04
CA SER A 507 16.03 19.12 5.96
C SER A 507 15.23 19.13 4.65
N LYS A 508 15.56 20.06 3.77
CA LYS A 508 15.02 20.00 2.40
C LYS A 508 15.80 18.96 1.61
N ILE A 509 15.16 17.85 1.32
CA ILE A 509 15.72 16.77 0.51
C ILE A 509 15.07 16.78 -0.88
N ASP A 510 15.90 16.60 -1.92
CA ASP A 510 15.47 16.51 -3.29
C ASP A 510 16.26 15.35 -3.96
N VAL A 511 15.56 14.29 -4.34
CA VAL A 511 16.15 13.09 -4.94
C VAL A 511 16.35 13.31 -6.42
N LYS A 512 17.60 13.27 -6.88
CA LYS A 512 17.96 13.46 -8.29
C LYS A 512 17.86 12.18 -9.11
N SER A 513 18.25 11.05 -8.53
CA SER A 513 18.15 9.74 -9.19
C SER A 513 18.21 8.62 -8.15
N ALA A 514 17.56 7.50 -8.47
CA ALA A 514 17.68 6.27 -7.69
C ALA A 514 17.55 5.05 -8.61
N GLU A 515 18.55 4.19 -8.63
CA GLU A 515 18.62 3.06 -9.56
C GLU A 515 19.51 1.92 -9.07
N PHE A 516 19.26 0.73 -9.60
CA PHE A 516 20.23 -0.35 -9.57
C PHE A 516 21.30 -0.14 -10.64
N LEU A 517 22.58 -0.39 -10.33
CA LEU A 517 23.65 -0.27 -11.32
C LEU A 517 23.53 -1.34 -12.41
N ASN A 518 23.85 -0.99 -13.67
CA ASN A 518 23.81 -1.90 -14.81
C ASN A 518 24.80 -3.05 -14.71
N ASP A 519 26.02 -2.74 -14.27
CA ASP A 519 27.13 -3.69 -14.08
C ASP A 519 26.97 -4.57 -12.86
N ASN A 520 26.21 -4.10 -11.87
CA ASN A 520 25.89 -4.87 -10.65
C ASN A 520 24.49 -4.56 -10.14
N LYS A 521 23.51 -5.32 -10.61
CA LYS A 521 22.08 -5.22 -10.23
C LYS A 521 21.77 -5.44 -8.74
N ARG A 522 22.80 -5.62 -7.92
CA ARG A 522 22.69 -5.73 -6.45
C ARG A 522 23.10 -4.44 -5.74
N ILE A 523 23.72 -3.51 -6.45
CA ILE A 523 24.09 -2.21 -5.92
C ILE A 523 22.99 -1.22 -6.23
N MET A 524 22.35 -0.72 -5.17
CA MET A 524 21.49 0.44 -5.22
C MET A 524 22.33 1.70 -5.10
N LYS A 525 22.11 2.65 -6.00
CA LYS A 525 22.69 3.99 -5.97
C LYS A 525 21.56 5.02 -5.97
N PHE A 526 21.65 6.01 -5.12
CA PHE A 526 20.83 7.21 -5.24
C PHE A 526 21.63 8.48 -5.01
N VAL A 527 21.24 9.53 -5.71
CA VAL A 527 21.81 10.87 -5.62
C VAL A 527 20.72 11.81 -5.15
N TYR A 528 21.00 12.61 -4.15
CA TYR A 528 20.06 13.57 -3.58
C TYR A 528 20.78 14.83 -3.10
N THR A 529 20.05 15.92 -3.02
CA THR A 529 20.54 17.11 -2.31
C THR A 529 19.88 17.21 -0.95
N GLN A 530 20.66 17.59 0.06
CA GLN A 530 20.18 17.91 1.39
C GLN A 530 20.60 19.37 1.70
N ASP A 531 19.63 20.24 1.88
CA ASP A 531 19.86 21.69 2.10
C ASP A 531 20.79 22.33 1.03
N GLY A 532 20.66 21.84 -0.22
CA GLY A 532 21.43 22.31 -1.38
C GLY A 532 22.80 21.64 -1.58
N ILE A 533 23.21 20.74 -0.68
CA ILE A 533 24.47 19.98 -0.80
C ILE A 533 24.16 18.61 -1.42
N GLU A 534 24.86 18.25 -2.50
CA GLU A 534 24.69 16.98 -3.16
C GLU A 534 25.39 15.84 -2.43
N HIS A 535 24.68 14.73 -2.32
CA HIS A 535 25.13 13.48 -1.72
C HIS A 535 24.89 12.31 -2.67
N THR A 536 25.82 11.36 -2.67
CA THR A 536 25.66 10.07 -3.34
C THR A 536 25.75 8.96 -2.30
N PHE A 537 24.75 8.07 -2.29
CA PHE A 537 24.74 6.91 -1.41
C PHE A 537 24.66 5.63 -2.23
N LYS A 538 25.48 4.65 -1.88
CA LYS A 538 25.51 3.34 -2.54
C LYS A 538 25.55 2.23 -1.51
N PHE A 539 24.74 1.20 -1.72
CA PHE A 539 24.77 0.03 -0.86
C PHE A 539 24.39 -1.24 -1.62
N ASN A 540 24.88 -2.37 -1.14
CA ASN A 540 24.47 -3.68 -1.65
C ASN A 540 23.17 -4.07 -0.97
N ILE A 541 22.07 -4.13 -1.74
CA ILE A 541 20.74 -4.40 -1.21
C ILE A 541 20.58 -5.84 -0.69
N ASP A 542 21.34 -6.79 -1.22
CA ASP A 542 21.29 -8.17 -0.77
C ASP A 542 22.01 -8.39 0.55
N LYS A 543 23.16 -7.72 0.75
CA LYS A 543 24.00 -7.88 1.92
C LYS A 543 23.72 -6.86 3.02
N GLY A 544 23.15 -5.70 2.67
CA GLY A 544 23.03 -4.57 3.57
C GLY A 544 24.39 -4.01 3.97
N THR A 545 25.26 -3.77 2.99
CA THR A 545 26.58 -3.17 3.20
C THR A 545 26.74 -1.92 2.35
N ILE A 546 27.29 -0.87 2.92
CA ILE A 546 27.65 0.37 2.19
C ILE A 546 28.80 0.07 1.21
N VAL A 547 28.80 0.73 0.04
CA VAL A 547 29.78 0.51 -1.05
C VAL A 547 30.46 1.81 -1.43
#